data_2db67de90f082887d00510e54051b1ae
#
_entry.id   2db67de90f082887d00510e54051b1ae
#
_cell.length_a   1.000
_cell.length_b   1.000
_cell.length_c   1.000
_cell.angle_alpha   90.00
_cell.angle_beta   90.00
_cell.angle_gamma   90.00
#
_symmetry.space_group_name_H-M   'P 1'
#
loop_
_entity.id
_entity.type
_entity.pdbx_description
1 polymer ?
#
loop_
_entity_poly.entity_id
_entity_poly.type
_entity_poly.pdbx_seq_one_letter_code
_entity_poly.pdbx_strand_id
1 'polypeptide(L)'
;AGIGYDTTILKPEQINIIENIKRSGKVINSNLLNKSSEFFLEEISWIKGKLFNSRTEYLEAKRIGRGISDRVTASDKETIWSIYTMYSEELKNRGKKDFDDYAIISLQKIENDSSWEPPFTHIIIDEAQDLNKAQILVISKLVSQETESISIIADAAQRIYISGFTWSEVGLNVRGGRT
;
A
#
# COMPACT_ATOMS: atom_id res chain seq x y z
N ALA A 1 10.27 20.33 -1.85
CA ALA A 1 10.78 19.94 -3.17
C ALA A 1 9.78 18.99 -3.80
N GLY A 2 9.17 19.40 -4.93
CA GLY A 2 8.20 18.59 -5.65
C GLY A 2 8.83 17.28 -6.10
N ILE A 3 8.07 16.21 -5.98
CA ILE A 3 8.43 14.92 -6.56
C ILE A 3 8.18 15.07 -8.06
N GLY A 4 9.24 15.11 -8.86
CA GLY A 4 9.13 15.28 -10.31
C GLY A 4 8.51 14.02 -10.95
N TYR A 5 7.71 14.20 -12.00
CA TYR A 5 7.12 13.11 -12.78
C TYR A 5 8.17 12.12 -13.32
N ASP A 6 9.40 12.57 -13.53
CA ASP A 6 10.52 11.73 -13.98
C ASP A 6 10.95 10.65 -12.99
N THR A 7 10.50 10.73 -11.72
CA THR A 7 10.82 9.75 -10.69
C THR A 7 9.78 8.64 -10.57
N THR A 8 8.59 8.77 -11.20
CA THR A 8 7.53 7.77 -11.12
C THR A 8 7.77 6.66 -12.13
N ILE A 9 7.72 5.41 -11.65
CA ILE A 9 7.77 4.24 -12.53
C ILE A 9 6.36 3.89 -13.00
N LEU A 10 6.23 3.60 -14.30
CA LEU A 10 4.96 3.19 -14.90
C LEU A 10 4.80 1.65 -14.87
N LYS A 11 3.56 1.18 -14.94
CA LYS A 11 3.22 -0.24 -14.86
C LYS A 11 4.00 -1.15 -15.83
N PRO A 12 4.24 -0.79 -17.11
CA PRO A 12 5.04 -1.63 -18.02
C PRO A 12 6.48 -1.84 -17.53
N GLU A 13 7.10 -0.80 -16.97
CA GLU A 13 8.46 -0.90 -16.40
C GLU A 13 8.48 -1.73 -15.11
N GLN A 14 7.45 -1.61 -14.27
CA GLN A 14 7.31 -2.45 -13.07
C GLN A 14 7.22 -3.93 -13.44
N ILE A 15 6.40 -4.25 -14.45
CA ILE A 15 6.27 -5.62 -15.00
C ILE A 15 7.65 -6.13 -15.46
N ASN A 16 8.40 -5.33 -16.22
CA ASN A 16 9.73 -5.71 -16.69
C ASN A 16 10.70 -6.00 -15.53
N ILE A 17 10.65 -5.21 -14.45
CA ILE A 17 11.47 -5.47 -13.25
C ILE A 17 11.10 -6.82 -12.65
N ILE A 18 9.81 -7.10 -12.45
CA ILE A 18 9.36 -8.38 -11.88
C ILE A 18 9.79 -9.54 -12.78
N GLU A 19 9.62 -9.45 -14.09
CA GLU A 19 10.07 -10.50 -15.04
C GLU A 19 11.57 -10.76 -14.94
N ASN A 20 12.38 -9.72 -14.83
CA ASN A 20 13.83 -9.85 -14.67
C ASN A 20 14.18 -10.52 -13.33
N ILE A 21 13.48 -10.18 -12.24
CA ILE A 21 13.65 -10.83 -10.93
C ILE A 21 13.30 -12.32 -11.02
N LYS A 22 12.16 -12.67 -11.65
CA LYS A 22 11.73 -14.06 -11.85
C LYS A 22 12.78 -14.88 -12.62
N ARG A 23 13.41 -14.29 -13.63
CA ARG A 23 14.43 -14.94 -14.47
C ARG A 23 15.84 -14.96 -13.85
N SER A 24 16.08 -14.21 -12.81
CA SER A 24 17.42 -14.05 -12.22
C SER A 24 17.99 -15.32 -11.56
N GLY A 25 17.15 -16.32 -11.29
CA GLY A 25 17.53 -17.53 -10.55
C GLY A 25 17.78 -17.31 -9.05
N LYS A 26 17.59 -16.09 -8.56
CA LYS A 26 17.78 -15.74 -7.13
C LYS A 26 16.59 -16.17 -6.26
N VAL A 27 15.46 -16.48 -6.86
CA VAL A 27 14.23 -16.89 -6.20
C VAL A 27 13.93 -18.35 -6.50
N ILE A 28 13.78 -19.15 -5.47
CA ILE A 28 13.64 -20.60 -5.58
C ILE A 28 12.21 -21.01 -5.19
N ASN A 29 11.25 -20.77 -6.03
CA ASN A 29 9.90 -21.35 -5.89
C ASN A 29 9.23 -21.39 -7.26
N SER A 30 9.50 -22.48 -8.01
CA SER A 30 9.06 -22.60 -9.39
C SER A 30 7.55 -22.50 -9.59
N ASN A 31 6.75 -23.00 -8.65
CA ASN A 31 5.29 -22.95 -8.76
C ASN A 31 4.76 -21.52 -8.64
N LEU A 32 5.27 -20.75 -7.68
CA LEU A 32 4.87 -19.37 -7.50
C LEU A 32 5.36 -18.48 -8.65
N LEU A 33 6.56 -18.72 -9.18
CA LEU A 33 7.12 -17.97 -10.30
C LEU A 33 6.33 -18.13 -11.61
N ASN A 34 5.43 -19.12 -11.71
CA ASN A 34 4.48 -19.25 -12.82
C ASN A 34 3.31 -18.26 -12.74
N LYS A 35 3.10 -17.59 -11.59
CA LYS A 35 2.10 -16.50 -11.49
C LYS A 35 2.49 -15.32 -12.36
N SER A 36 1.49 -14.54 -12.78
CA SER A 36 1.71 -13.33 -13.59
C SER A 36 2.51 -12.28 -12.83
N SER A 37 3.13 -11.36 -13.53
CA SER A 37 3.85 -10.25 -12.91
C SER A 37 2.91 -9.29 -12.19
N GLU A 38 1.67 -9.17 -12.66
CA GLU A 38 0.61 -8.42 -12.01
C GLU A 38 0.29 -8.96 -10.61
N PHE A 39 0.25 -10.29 -10.45
CA PHE A 39 0.06 -10.90 -9.13
C PHE A 39 1.11 -10.41 -8.12
N PHE A 40 2.38 -10.36 -8.51
CA PHE A 40 3.44 -9.88 -7.64
C PHE A 40 3.34 -8.39 -7.37
N LEU A 41 2.98 -7.58 -8.37
CA LEU A 41 2.75 -6.14 -8.19
C LEU A 41 1.60 -5.86 -7.23
N GLU A 42 0.52 -6.62 -7.30
CA GLU A 42 -0.59 -6.53 -6.36
C GLU A 42 -0.18 -6.92 -4.93
N GLU A 43 0.64 -7.97 -4.76
CA GLU A 43 1.16 -8.35 -3.46
C GLU A 43 2.09 -7.26 -2.89
N ILE A 44 2.95 -6.67 -3.73
CA ILE A 44 3.83 -5.56 -3.35
C ILE A 44 3.01 -4.33 -2.93
N SER A 45 1.99 -3.98 -3.71
CA SER A 45 1.07 -2.89 -3.37
C SER A 45 0.37 -3.15 -2.03
N TRP A 46 -0.04 -4.40 -1.77
CA TRP A 46 -0.63 -4.76 -0.49
C TRP A 46 0.36 -4.65 0.67
N ILE A 47 1.62 -5.10 0.49
CA ILE A 47 2.69 -4.96 1.49
C ILE A 47 2.89 -3.48 1.85
N LYS A 48 3.05 -2.64 0.83
CA LYS A 48 3.25 -1.19 0.98
C LYS A 48 2.03 -0.50 1.57
N GLY A 49 0.85 -0.80 1.03
CA GLY A 49 -0.40 -0.21 1.47
C GLY A 49 -0.78 -0.55 2.90
N LYS A 50 -0.36 -1.70 3.41
CA LYS A 50 -0.50 -2.12 4.82
C LYS A 50 0.58 -1.54 5.72
N LEU A 51 1.64 -0.96 5.17
CA LEU A 51 2.79 -0.45 5.91
C LEU A 51 3.51 -1.55 6.71
N PHE A 52 3.67 -2.74 6.13
CA PHE A 52 4.50 -3.76 6.77
C PHE A 52 5.96 -3.33 6.77
N ASN A 53 6.50 -3.12 7.96
CA ASN A 53 7.87 -2.65 8.16
C ASN A 53 8.89 -3.78 8.26
N SER A 54 8.41 -5.00 8.46
CA SER A 54 9.29 -6.17 8.60
C SER A 54 8.73 -7.41 7.90
N ARG A 55 9.64 -8.31 7.55
CA ARG A 55 9.30 -9.63 7.01
C ARG A 55 8.35 -10.39 7.95
N THR A 56 8.60 -10.35 9.26
CA THR A 56 7.79 -11.04 10.26
C THR A 56 6.34 -10.55 10.25
N GLU A 57 6.13 -9.24 10.25
CA GLU A 57 4.78 -8.65 10.17
C GLU A 57 4.01 -9.16 8.93
N TYR A 58 4.66 -9.17 7.76
CA TYR A 58 4.04 -9.67 6.54
C TYR A 58 3.72 -11.16 6.61
N LEU A 59 4.65 -11.98 7.12
CA LEU A 59 4.45 -13.43 7.20
C LEU A 59 3.28 -13.81 8.11
N GLU A 60 3.13 -13.11 9.25
CA GLU A 60 2.08 -13.34 10.23
C GLU A 60 0.72 -12.73 9.82
N ALA A 61 0.73 -11.76 8.90
CA ALA A 61 -0.49 -11.07 8.49
C ALA A 61 -1.49 -12.02 7.84
N LYS A 62 -2.77 -11.87 8.22
CA LYS A 62 -3.87 -12.54 7.54
C LYS A 62 -4.18 -11.81 6.23
N ARG A 63 -4.27 -12.55 5.13
CA ARG A 63 -4.60 -12.02 3.79
C ARG A 63 -6.10 -11.77 3.67
N ILE A 64 -6.63 -10.81 4.42
CA ILE A 64 -8.03 -10.41 4.38
C ILE A 64 -8.25 -9.48 3.18
N GLY A 65 -9.31 -9.73 2.39
CA GLY A 65 -9.69 -8.87 1.26
C GLY A 65 -8.99 -9.17 -0.08
N ARG A 66 -8.14 -10.20 -0.16
CA ARG A 66 -7.37 -10.53 -1.38
C ARG A 66 -8.02 -11.57 -2.31
N GLY A 67 -9.32 -11.81 -2.19
CA GLY A 67 -10.01 -12.83 -2.99
C GLY A 67 -9.64 -14.27 -2.63
N ILE A 68 -10.46 -15.22 -3.10
CA ILE A 68 -10.26 -16.66 -2.82
C ILE A 68 -9.40 -17.32 -3.91
N SER A 69 -9.20 -16.64 -5.04
CA SER A 69 -8.62 -17.23 -6.25
C SER A 69 -7.16 -17.65 -6.11
N ASP A 70 -6.38 -16.99 -5.26
CA ASP A 70 -4.95 -17.27 -5.10
C ASP A 70 -4.60 -17.65 -3.66
N ARG A 71 -4.55 -18.95 -3.42
CA ARG A 71 -4.04 -19.47 -2.15
C ARG A 71 -2.53 -19.22 -2.09
N VAL A 72 -2.10 -18.45 -1.09
CA VAL A 72 -0.69 -18.17 -0.80
C VAL A 72 -0.33 -18.88 0.49
N THR A 73 0.64 -19.78 0.42
CA THR A 73 1.18 -20.52 1.57
C THR A 73 2.21 -19.69 2.34
N ALA A 74 2.65 -20.17 3.49
CA ALA A 74 3.73 -19.52 4.24
C ALA A 74 5.04 -19.46 3.42
N SER A 75 5.38 -20.53 2.69
CA SER A 75 6.55 -20.54 1.80
C SER A 75 6.41 -19.56 0.64
N ASP A 76 5.20 -19.38 0.11
CA ASP A 76 4.96 -18.40 -0.95
C ASP A 76 5.16 -16.97 -0.44
N LYS A 77 4.75 -16.67 0.80
CA LYS A 77 5.00 -15.37 1.41
C LYS A 77 6.48 -15.05 1.53
N GLU A 78 7.31 -16.02 1.88
CA GLU A 78 8.76 -15.85 1.90
C GLU A 78 9.31 -15.44 0.54
N THR A 79 8.83 -16.12 -0.49
CA THR A 79 9.21 -15.83 -1.87
C THR A 79 8.73 -14.44 -2.31
N ILE A 80 7.49 -14.09 -1.99
CA ILE A 80 6.93 -12.76 -2.29
C ILE A 80 7.72 -11.67 -1.59
N TRP A 81 8.07 -11.86 -0.31
CA TRP A 81 8.90 -10.90 0.42
C TRP A 81 10.27 -10.70 -0.22
N SER A 82 10.90 -11.79 -0.67
CA SER A 82 12.18 -11.72 -1.39
C SER A 82 12.06 -10.93 -2.70
N ILE A 83 10.98 -11.16 -3.47
CA ILE A 83 10.69 -10.41 -4.69
C ILE A 83 10.43 -8.93 -4.38
N TYR A 84 9.64 -8.63 -3.34
CA TYR A 84 9.39 -7.27 -2.87
C TYR A 84 10.69 -6.53 -2.52
N THR A 85 11.60 -7.20 -1.80
CA THR A 85 12.89 -6.62 -1.42
C THR A 85 13.73 -6.30 -2.66
N MET A 86 13.87 -7.24 -3.59
CA MET A 86 14.61 -7.03 -4.85
C MET A 86 13.98 -5.95 -5.72
N TYR A 87 12.65 -5.89 -5.81
CA TYR A 87 11.91 -4.85 -6.52
C TYR A 87 12.19 -3.47 -5.92
N SER A 88 12.12 -3.35 -4.59
CA SER A 88 12.35 -2.10 -3.89
C SER A 88 13.79 -1.61 -4.03
N GLU A 89 14.77 -2.51 -4.00
CA GLU A 89 16.17 -2.21 -4.28
C GLU A 89 16.36 -1.72 -5.72
N GLU A 90 15.73 -2.37 -6.68
CA GLU A 90 15.82 -1.96 -8.08
C GLU A 90 15.22 -0.57 -8.32
N LEU A 91 14.06 -0.26 -7.70
CA LEU A 91 13.49 1.09 -7.75
C LEU A 91 14.46 2.12 -7.15
N LYS A 92 15.04 1.80 -5.99
CA LYS A 92 16.03 2.66 -5.33
C LYS A 92 17.24 2.92 -6.22
N ASN A 93 17.79 1.88 -6.85
CA ASN A 93 18.95 1.97 -7.74
C ASN A 93 18.67 2.84 -8.97
N ARG A 94 17.44 2.81 -9.48
CA ARG A 94 16.99 3.66 -10.61
C ARG A 94 16.56 5.06 -10.18
N GLY A 95 16.53 5.38 -8.89
CA GLY A 95 15.96 6.63 -8.38
C GLY A 95 14.45 6.77 -8.65
N LYS A 96 13.75 5.65 -8.84
CA LYS A 96 12.32 5.60 -9.16
C LYS A 96 11.47 5.31 -7.92
N LYS A 97 10.20 5.68 -8.01
CA LYS A 97 9.14 5.43 -7.01
C LYS A 97 7.88 4.93 -7.71
N ASP A 98 7.16 4.01 -7.11
CA ASP A 98 5.81 3.69 -7.55
C ASP A 98 4.76 4.51 -6.75
N PHE A 99 3.49 4.34 -7.11
CA PHE A 99 2.42 5.12 -6.48
C PHE A 99 2.26 4.84 -4.98
N ASP A 100 2.50 3.61 -4.55
CA ASP A 100 2.41 3.25 -3.12
C ASP A 100 3.54 3.87 -2.29
N ASP A 101 4.72 4.07 -2.89
CA ASP A 101 5.84 4.76 -2.23
C ASP A 101 5.49 6.20 -1.85
N TYR A 102 4.64 6.88 -2.60
CA TYR A 102 4.30 8.27 -2.31
C TYR A 102 3.53 8.43 -1.00
N ALA A 103 2.62 7.52 -0.69
CA ALA A 103 1.91 7.55 0.58
C ALA A 103 2.89 7.33 1.75
N ILE A 104 3.80 6.36 1.63
CA ILE A 104 4.80 6.06 2.65
C ILE A 104 5.74 7.25 2.87
N ILE A 105 6.26 7.83 1.78
CA ILE A 105 7.17 9.00 1.85
C ILE A 105 6.45 10.21 2.45
N SER A 106 5.18 10.41 2.10
CA SER A 106 4.39 11.52 2.64
C SER A 106 4.19 11.37 4.15
N LEU A 107 3.84 10.17 4.63
CA LEU A 107 3.75 9.90 6.07
C LEU A 107 5.06 10.19 6.78
N GLN A 108 6.17 9.66 6.27
CA GLN A 108 7.50 9.88 6.87
C GLN A 108 7.88 11.35 6.91
N LYS A 109 7.57 12.12 5.86
CA LYS A 109 7.84 13.56 5.84
C LYS A 109 7.01 14.32 6.87
N ILE A 110 5.72 14.01 6.96
CA ILE A 110 4.81 14.63 7.93
C ILE A 110 5.25 14.31 9.36
N GLU A 111 5.58 13.06 9.65
CA GLU A 111 5.99 12.61 10.98
C GLU A 111 7.35 13.17 11.44
N ASN A 112 8.24 13.46 10.48
CA ASN A 112 9.56 14.03 10.78
C ASN A 112 9.60 15.57 10.73
N ASP A 113 8.50 16.23 10.37
CA ASP A 113 8.39 17.67 10.31
C ASP A 113 7.68 18.21 11.56
N SER A 114 8.44 18.69 12.53
CA SER A 114 7.90 19.27 13.76
C SER A 114 7.12 20.57 13.53
N SER A 115 7.27 21.19 12.36
CA SER A 115 6.54 22.38 11.96
C SER A 115 5.30 22.08 11.11
N TRP A 116 4.96 20.79 10.92
CA TRP A 116 3.81 20.41 10.14
C TRP A 116 2.51 20.91 10.74
N GLU A 117 1.78 21.67 9.96
CA GLU A 117 0.42 22.09 10.27
C GLU A 117 -0.56 21.51 9.24
N PRO A 118 -1.61 20.81 9.69
CA PRO A 118 -2.62 20.27 8.79
C PRO A 118 -3.31 21.38 8.00
N PRO A 119 -3.32 21.32 6.66
CA PRO A 119 -3.82 22.43 5.84
C PRO A 119 -5.35 22.52 5.74
N PHE A 120 -6.09 21.51 6.20
CA PHE A 120 -7.53 21.44 6.04
C PHE A 120 -8.26 21.31 7.38
N THR A 121 -9.38 21.99 7.51
CA THR A 121 -10.30 21.82 8.64
C THR A 121 -11.26 20.67 8.44
N HIS A 122 -11.62 20.36 7.18
CA HIS A 122 -12.54 19.31 6.81
C HIS A 122 -12.06 18.61 5.55
N ILE A 123 -12.20 17.29 5.48
CA ILE A 123 -11.95 16.49 4.29
C ILE A 123 -13.16 15.61 4.00
N ILE A 124 -13.55 15.53 2.73
CA ILE A 124 -14.56 14.59 2.24
C ILE A 124 -13.84 13.60 1.34
N ILE A 125 -13.97 12.30 1.66
CA ILE A 125 -13.42 11.21 0.87
C ILE A 125 -14.57 10.51 0.19
N ASP A 126 -14.58 10.53 -1.14
CA ASP A 126 -15.47 9.71 -1.95
C ASP A 126 -14.73 8.45 -2.43
N GLU A 127 -15.47 7.36 -2.67
CA GLU A 127 -14.93 6.04 -3.05
C GLU A 127 -13.82 5.54 -2.10
N ALA A 128 -14.00 5.77 -0.81
CA ALA A 128 -12.98 5.46 0.20
C ALA A 128 -12.58 3.98 0.26
N GLN A 129 -13.38 3.07 -0.31
CA GLN A 129 -13.05 1.64 -0.41
C GLN A 129 -11.84 1.37 -1.32
N ASP A 130 -11.49 2.28 -2.22
CA ASP A 130 -10.36 2.16 -3.14
C ASP A 130 -9.02 2.55 -2.50
N LEU A 131 -9.07 3.16 -1.30
CA LEU A 131 -7.88 3.61 -0.60
C LEU A 131 -7.30 2.53 0.31
N ASN A 132 -5.98 2.42 0.32
CA ASN A 132 -5.26 1.56 1.24
C ASN A 132 -4.97 2.27 2.60
N LYS A 133 -4.50 1.51 3.59
CA LYS A 133 -4.20 2.02 4.93
C LYS A 133 -3.22 3.19 4.92
N ALA A 134 -2.15 3.11 4.12
CA ALA A 134 -1.15 4.18 4.02
C ALA A 134 -1.75 5.49 3.52
N GLN A 135 -2.60 5.42 2.50
CA GLN A 135 -3.28 6.58 1.93
C GLN A 135 -4.26 7.22 2.92
N ILE A 136 -5.05 6.42 3.62
CA ILE A 136 -5.97 6.92 4.67
C ILE A 136 -5.19 7.61 5.81
N LEU A 137 -4.06 7.03 6.22
CA LEU A 137 -3.20 7.65 7.23
C LEU A 137 -2.64 9.00 6.77
N VAL A 138 -2.21 9.13 5.51
CA VAL A 138 -1.82 10.44 4.97
C VAL A 138 -2.97 11.42 5.07
N ILE A 139 -4.15 11.04 4.59
CA ILE A 139 -5.34 11.90 4.61
C ILE A 139 -5.68 12.32 6.04
N SER A 140 -5.61 11.42 7.02
CA SER A 140 -5.88 11.75 8.43
C SER A 140 -4.91 12.78 9.00
N LYS A 141 -3.67 12.84 8.50
CA LYS A 141 -2.68 13.85 8.89
C LYS A 141 -2.87 15.20 8.21
N LEU A 142 -3.73 15.30 7.20
CA LEU A 142 -4.04 16.57 6.52
C LEU A 142 -5.18 17.34 7.17
N VAL A 143 -5.92 16.74 8.10
CA VAL A 143 -7.03 17.39 8.82
C VAL A 143 -6.56 17.96 10.15
N SER A 144 -7.00 19.17 10.47
CA SER A 144 -6.74 19.83 11.76
C SER A 144 -7.22 18.94 12.93
N GLN A 145 -6.36 18.84 13.95
CA GLN A 145 -6.68 18.10 15.18
C GLN A 145 -7.81 18.76 15.98
N GLU A 146 -8.06 20.07 15.76
CA GLU A 146 -9.14 20.78 16.44
C GLU A 146 -10.53 20.35 15.93
N THR A 147 -10.63 20.05 14.64
CA THR A 147 -11.91 19.68 14.03
C THR A 147 -12.10 18.18 13.85
N GLU A 148 -11.01 17.45 13.63
CA GLU A 148 -10.99 16.00 13.32
C GLU A 148 -12.08 15.59 12.31
N SER A 149 -12.44 16.50 11.38
CA SER A 149 -13.61 16.35 10.53
C SER A 149 -13.26 15.68 9.22
N ILE A 150 -13.50 14.37 9.14
CA ILE A 150 -13.39 13.56 7.92
C ILE A 150 -14.74 12.92 7.63
N SER A 151 -15.32 13.25 6.47
CA SER A 151 -16.50 12.60 5.94
C SER A 151 -16.09 11.51 4.94
N ILE A 152 -16.59 10.29 5.14
CA ILE A 152 -16.24 9.13 4.34
C ILE A 152 -17.48 8.64 3.61
N ILE A 153 -17.41 8.65 2.29
CA ILE A 153 -18.41 8.08 1.40
C ILE A 153 -17.82 6.82 0.80
N ALA A 154 -18.45 5.70 1.02
CA ALA A 154 -18.02 4.41 0.51
C ALA A 154 -19.25 3.58 0.12
N ASP A 155 -19.16 2.82 -0.98
CA ASP A 155 -20.20 1.88 -1.34
C ASP A 155 -20.21 0.69 -0.37
N ALA A 156 -21.25 0.59 0.44
CA ALA A 156 -21.42 -0.49 1.42
C ALA A 156 -21.53 -1.87 0.75
N ALA A 157 -21.97 -1.94 -0.51
CA ALA A 157 -22.05 -3.17 -1.28
C ALA A 157 -20.66 -3.64 -1.76
N GLN A 158 -19.70 -2.73 -1.92
CA GLN A 158 -18.33 -3.03 -2.32
C GLN A 158 -17.42 -3.29 -1.12
N ARG A 159 -17.96 -3.63 0.01
CA ARG A 159 -17.29 -4.03 1.26
C ARG A 159 -15.96 -3.31 1.54
N ILE A 160 -15.97 -2.43 2.51
CA ILE A 160 -14.83 -1.78 3.19
C ILE A 160 -13.67 -2.74 3.56
N TYR A 161 -13.86 -4.05 3.39
CA TYR A 161 -12.88 -5.11 3.64
C TYR A 161 -11.90 -5.38 2.48
N ILE A 162 -12.06 -4.74 1.32
CA ILE A 162 -11.13 -4.95 0.19
C ILE A 162 -9.74 -4.39 0.53
N SER A 163 -9.68 -3.27 1.24
CA SER A 163 -8.41 -2.69 1.72
C SER A 163 -7.80 -3.43 2.91
N GLY A 164 -8.54 -4.36 3.54
CA GLY A 164 -8.06 -5.27 4.58
C GLY A 164 -7.64 -4.60 5.91
N PHE A 165 -8.09 -3.39 6.20
CA PHE A 165 -7.90 -2.70 7.48
C PHE A 165 -9.25 -2.20 8.03
N THR A 166 -9.29 -1.88 9.32
CA THR A 166 -10.44 -1.24 9.95
C THR A 166 -10.16 0.24 10.18
N TRP A 167 -11.20 1.07 10.22
CA TRP A 167 -11.05 2.51 10.48
C TRP A 167 -10.39 2.79 11.84
N SER A 168 -10.63 1.95 12.83
CA SER A 168 -9.96 2.04 14.13
C SER A 168 -8.45 1.80 14.06
N GLU A 169 -7.97 0.96 13.12
CA GLU A 169 -6.53 0.75 12.90
C GLU A 169 -5.80 1.98 12.35
N VAL A 170 -6.53 2.91 11.79
CA VAL A 170 -6.01 4.19 11.30
C VAL A 170 -6.36 5.37 12.22
N GLY A 171 -6.86 5.08 13.42
CA GLY A 171 -7.20 6.10 14.41
C GLY A 171 -8.48 6.87 14.12
N LEU A 172 -9.28 6.43 13.13
CA LEU A 172 -10.54 7.09 12.78
C LEU A 172 -11.70 6.42 13.50
N ASN A 173 -12.42 7.21 14.31
CA ASN A 173 -13.64 6.77 14.97
C ASN A 173 -14.86 7.11 14.08
N VAL A 174 -15.17 6.21 13.15
CA VAL A 174 -16.26 6.42 12.20
C VAL A 174 -17.61 6.14 12.89
N ARG A 175 -18.41 7.18 13.08
CA ARG A 175 -19.81 7.05 13.47
C ARG A 175 -20.63 6.81 12.20
N GLY A 176 -21.15 5.59 12.03
CA GLY A 176 -21.95 5.24 10.86
C GLY A 176 -23.27 5.98 10.82
N GLY A 177 -23.48 6.79 9.77
CA GLY A 177 -24.81 7.17 9.32
C GLY A 177 -25.33 6.09 8.36
N ARG A 178 -26.55 5.58 8.57
CA ARG A 178 -27.25 4.82 7.53
C ARG A 178 -27.98 5.83 6.65
N THR A 179 -27.72 5.81 5.36
CA THR A 179 -28.66 6.30 4.35
C THR A 179 -29.63 5.19 3.98
#